data_84f79a2299a351fec8638d52634e8324
#
_entry.id   84f79a2299a351fec8638d52634e8324
#
_cell.length_a   1.000
_cell.length_b   1.000
_cell.length_c   1.000
_cell.angle_alpha   90.00
_cell.angle_beta   90.00
_cell.angle_gamma   90.00
#
_symmetry.space_group_name_H-M   'P 1'
#
loop_
_entity.id
_entity.type
_entity.pdbx_description
1 polymer ?
#
loop_
_entity_poly.entity_id
_entity_poly.type
_entity_poly.pdbx_seq_one_letter_code
_entity_poly.pdbx_strand_id
1 'polypeptide(L)'
;MQKLSAGKRLYAATDIVNFLECEHLTALDLQNLETPLQKAVDDEQAELIKDKGFAHEAAYVQKLRGLHASFIDASTAGDTREARYAATLQAMRDGVEIIYQATFVDEPFLGYADFLRRVDTPSAFGD
;
A
#
# COMPACT_ATOMS: atom_id res chain seq x y z
N MET A 1 8.36 4.19 -6.64
CA MET A 1 9.62 3.45 -6.93
C MET A 1 10.60 3.65 -5.78
N GLN A 2 11.28 2.61 -5.34
CA GLN A 2 12.25 2.67 -4.25
C GLN A 2 13.56 1.97 -4.65
N LYS A 3 14.69 2.54 -4.20
CA LYS A 3 16.01 1.93 -4.37
C LYS A 3 16.34 1.14 -3.12
N LEU A 4 16.68 -0.13 -3.29
CA LEU A 4 17.18 -0.99 -2.22
C LEU A 4 18.71 -0.91 -2.12
N SER A 5 19.25 -1.38 -0.98
CA SER A 5 20.68 -1.68 -0.88
C SER A 5 21.09 -2.66 -1.97
N ALA A 6 22.29 -2.51 -2.53
CA ALA A 6 22.81 -3.30 -3.66
C ALA A 6 22.21 -2.94 -5.06
N GLY A 7 21.62 -1.74 -5.23
CA GLY A 7 21.17 -1.25 -6.54
C GLY A 7 19.89 -1.88 -7.09
N LYS A 8 19.27 -2.79 -6.35
CA LYS A 8 17.95 -3.33 -6.69
C LYS A 8 16.89 -2.23 -6.56
N ARG A 9 15.80 -2.35 -7.33
CA ARG A 9 14.65 -1.44 -7.30
C ARG A 9 13.40 -2.21 -6.91
N LEU A 10 12.50 -1.53 -6.18
CA LEU A 10 11.15 -2.01 -5.94
C LEU A 10 10.16 -1.11 -6.69
N TYR A 11 9.20 -1.74 -7.31
CA TYR A 11 8.14 -1.10 -8.08
C TYR A 11 6.80 -1.28 -7.36
N ALA A 12 6.08 -0.18 -7.23
CA ALA A 12 4.72 -0.18 -6.70
C ALA A 12 3.69 -0.11 -7.84
N ALA A 13 2.43 -0.39 -7.52
CA ALA A 13 1.34 -0.27 -8.50
C ALA A 13 1.24 1.13 -9.10
N THR A 14 1.50 2.18 -8.30
CA THR A 14 1.53 3.58 -8.76
C THR A 14 2.60 3.84 -9.81
N ASP A 15 3.73 3.11 -9.79
CA ASP A 15 4.78 3.26 -10.80
C ASP A 15 4.30 2.77 -12.17
N ILE A 16 3.46 1.73 -12.18
CA ILE A 16 2.84 1.22 -13.41
C ILE A 16 1.83 2.23 -13.95
N VAL A 17 1.00 2.81 -13.08
CA VAL A 17 0.04 3.86 -13.47
C VAL A 17 0.78 5.06 -14.03
N ASN A 18 1.82 5.54 -13.35
CA ASN A 18 2.65 6.66 -13.81
C ASN A 18 3.26 6.39 -15.19
N PHE A 19 3.75 5.18 -15.44
CA PHE A 19 4.30 4.80 -16.75
C PHE A 19 3.23 4.82 -17.84
N LEU A 20 2.05 4.29 -17.57
CA LEU A 20 0.95 4.24 -18.55
C LEU A 20 0.39 5.63 -18.87
N GLU A 21 0.40 6.53 -17.90
CA GLU A 21 -0.07 7.91 -18.08
C GLU A 21 0.98 8.80 -18.74
N CYS A 22 2.25 8.66 -18.36
CA CYS A 22 3.33 9.48 -18.84
C CYS A 22 4.70 8.82 -18.65
N GLU A 23 5.29 8.28 -19.72
CA GLU A 23 6.63 7.67 -19.66
C GLU A 23 7.72 8.63 -19.13
N HIS A 24 7.55 9.94 -19.37
CA HIS A 24 8.47 10.97 -18.86
C HIS A 24 8.46 11.03 -17.32
N LEU A 25 7.31 10.81 -16.70
CA LEU A 25 7.20 10.74 -15.23
C LEU A 25 8.04 9.60 -14.67
N THR A 26 8.03 8.44 -15.33
CA THR A 26 8.90 7.31 -14.95
C THR A 26 10.38 7.65 -15.09
N ALA A 27 10.77 8.39 -16.13
CA ALA A 27 12.15 8.85 -16.28
C ALA A 27 12.58 9.80 -15.14
N LEU A 28 11.70 10.72 -14.73
CA LEU A 28 11.92 11.59 -13.58
C LEU A 28 12.00 10.82 -12.26
N ASP A 29 11.14 9.82 -12.07
CA ASP A 29 11.17 8.96 -10.88
C ASP A 29 12.48 8.18 -10.79
N LEU A 30 12.98 7.65 -11.91
CA LEU A 30 14.29 7.00 -11.98
C LEU A 30 15.42 7.97 -11.65
N GLN A 31 15.40 9.18 -12.21
CA GLN A 31 16.37 10.21 -11.90
C GLN A 31 16.34 10.60 -10.42
N ASN A 32 15.15 10.75 -9.85
CA ASN A 32 14.95 11.10 -8.44
C ASN A 32 15.51 10.04 -7.48
N LEU A 33 15.61 8.76 -7.88
CA LEU A 33 16.26 7.72 -7.08
C LEU A 33 17.79 7.92 -6.99
N GLU A 34 18.40 8.50 -8.00
CA GLU A 34 19.85 8.73 -8.03
C GLU A 34 20.20 10.13 -7.52
N THR A 35 19.41 11.11 -7.90
CA THR A 35 19.60 12.53 -7.53
C THR A 35 18.24 13.12 -7.16
N PRO A 36 18.01 13.46 -5.89
CA PRO A 36 16.73 14.02 -5.46
C PRO A 36 16.32 15.24 -6.28
N LEU A 37 15.13 15.19 -6.87
CA LEU A 37 14.54 16.27 -7.63
C LEU A 37 13.65 17.13 -6.73
N GLN A 38 13.62 18.44 -7.01
CA GLN A 38 12.67 19.33 -6.36
C GLN A 38 11.27 19.03 -6.90
N LYS A 39 10.38 18.59 -6.01
CA LYS A 39 8.97 18.38 -6.34
C LYS A 39 8.19 19.68 -6.21
N ALA A 40 7.14 19.81 -7.03
CA ALA A 40 6.16 20.88 -6.82
C ALA A 40 5.51 20.74 -5.44
N VAL A 41 5.26 21.89 -4.82
CA VAL A 41 4.49 21.95 -3.57
C VAL A 41 3.02 21.83 -3.92
N ASP A 42 2.30 21.01 -3.16
CA ASP A 42 0.85 20.91 -3.31
C ASP A 42 0.20 22.27 -3.01
N ASP A 43 -0.82 22.62 -3.77
CA ASP A 43 -1.63 23.79 -3.48
C ASP A 43 -2.66 23.49 -2.37
N GLU A 44 -3.31 24.53 -1.86
CA GLU A 44 -4.30 24.41 -0.77
C GLU A 44 -5.45 23.46 -1.14
N GLN A 45 -5.81 23.37 -2.41
CA GLN A 45 -6.88 22.50 -2.89
C GLN A 45 -6.45 21.03 -2.84
N ALA A 46 -5.21 20.74 -3.24
CA ALA A 46 -4.64 19.40 -3.17
C ALA A 46 -4.50 18.92 -1.72
N GLU A 47 -4.06 19.80 -0.82
CA GLU A 47 -3.98 19.50 0.62
C GLU A 47 -5.38 19.22 1.21
N LEU A 48 -6.38 20.03 0.89
CA LEU A 48 -7.75 19.81 1.35
C LEU A 48 -8.33 18.47 0.88
N ILE A 49 -8.04 18.06 -0.36
CA ILE A 49 -8.48 16.76 -0.90
C ILE A 49 -7.81 15.62 -0.13
N LYS A 50 -6.51 15.72 0.15
CA LYS A 50 -5.78 14.72 0.95
C LYS A 50 -6.37 14.60 2.36
N ASP A 51 -6.60 15.71 3.04
CA ASP A 51 -7.16 15.72 4.40
C ASP A 51 -8.54 15.08 4.45
N LYS A 52 -9.40 15.38 3.47
CA LYS A 52 -10.71 14.73 3.35
C LYS A 52 -10.58 13.23 3.07
N GLY A 53 -9.61 12.82 2.26
CA GLY A 53 -9.30 11.43 1.99
C GLY A 53 -8.92 10.68 3.28
N PHE A 54 -7.97 11.21 4.04
CA PHE A 54 -7.55 10.63 5.32
C PHE A 54 -8.69 10.58 6.35
N ALA A 55 -9.49 11.64 6.47
CA ALA A 55 -10.64 11.66 7.36
C ALA A 55 -11.68 10.59 6.98
N HIS A 56 -11.95 10.42 5.68
CA HIS A 56 -12.86 9.40 5.17
C HIS A 56 -12.34 7.99 5.46
N GLU A 57 -11.07 7.73 5.18
CA GLU A 57 -10.42 6.44 5.45
C GLU A 57 -10.47 6.10 6.94
N ALA A 58 -10.12 7.05 7.82
CA ALA A 58 -10.19 6.87 9.27
C ALA A 58 -11.60 6.53 9.75
N ALA A 59 -12.62 7.22 9.23
CA ALA A 59 -14.01 6.94 9.55
C ALA A 59 -14.43 5.54 9.08
N TYR A 60 -13.97 5.12 7.91
CA TYR A 60 -14.25 3.79 7.38
C TYR A 60 -13.57 2.68 8.19
N VAL A 61 -12.33 2.88 8.63
CA VAL A 61 -11.62 1.98 9.56
C VAL A 61 -12.42 1.79 10.84
N GLN A 62 -12.92 2.88 11.46
CA GLN A 62 -13.74 2.77 12.67
C GLN A 62 -15.03 2.00 12.43
N LYS A 63 -15.68 2.22 11.30
CA LYS A 63 -16.88 1.47 10.91
C LYS A 63 -16.57 -0.03 10.76
N LEU A 64 -15.50 -0.41 10.08
CA LEU A 64 -15.11 -1.80 9.89
C LEU A 64 -14.77 -2.49 11.22
N ARG A 65 -14.06 -1.80 12.11
CA ARG A 65 -13.76 -2.31 13.47
C ARG A 65 -15.03 -2.60 14.28
N GLY A 66 -16.08 -1.82 14.08
CA GLY A 66 -17.37 -2.04 14.76
C GLY A 66 -18.25 -3.13 14.14
N LEU A 67 -18.04 -3.48 12.87
CA LEU A 67 -18.87 -4.43 12.14
C LEU A 67 -18.28 -5.85 12.07
N HIS A 68 -16.97 -6.00 12.23
CA HIS A 68 -16.28 -7.28 12.07
C HIS A 68 -15.67 -7.77 13.38
N ALA A 69 -15.77 -9.08 13.59
CA ALA A 69 -15.28 -9.72 14.82
C ALA A 69 -13.75 -9.71 14.90
N SER A 70 -13.06 -9.74 13.77
CA SER A 70 -11.61 -9.68 13.70
C SER A 70 -11.13 -8.63 12.71
N PHE A 71 -10.22 -7.77 13.19
CA PHE A 71 -9.61 -6.67 12.45
C PHE A 71 -8.14 -6.55 12.85
N ILE A 72 -7.24 -6.47 11.89
CA ILE A 72 -5.83 -6.17 12.13
C ILE A 72 -5.38 -4.99 11.28
N ASP A 73 -4.53 -4.14 11.85
CA ASP A 73 -3.78 -3.11 11.16
C ASP A 73 -2.36 -3.60 10.93
N ALA A 74 -2.08 -4.03 9.70
CA ALA A 74 -0.77 -4.59 9.35
C ALA A 74 0.33 -3.51 9.30
N SER A 75 -0.01 -2.22 9.19
CA SER A 75 0.98 -1.15 9.20
C SER A 75 1.70 -1.00 10.53
N THR A 76 1.04 -1.43 11.62
CA THR A 76 1.57 -1.35 13.00
C THR A 76 2.24 -2.64 13.47
N ALA A 77 2.26 -3.68 12.64
CA ALA A 77 2.75 -5.02 13.02
C ALA A 77 4.28 -5.14 13.10
N GLY A 78 5.00 -4.05 12.82
CA GLY A 78 6.47 -4.00 12.94
C GLY A 78 7.06 -2.82 12.20
N ASP A 79 8.34 -2.55 12.49
CA ASP A 79 9.06 -1.41 11.93
C ASP A 79 9.61 -1.68 10.52
N THR A 80 9.72 -2.96 10.14
CA THR A 80 10.23 -3.35 8.83
C THR A 80 9.12 -3.79 7.90
N ARG A 81 9.36 -3.66 6.62
CA ARG A 81 8.47 -4.12 5.54
C ARG A 81 8.25 -5.63 5.62
N GLU A 82 9.31 -6.38 5.87
CA GLU A 82 9.30 -7.83 5.99
C GLU A 82 8.43 -8.29 7.17
N ALA A 83 8.48 -7.57 8.31
CA ALA A 83 7.63 -7.86 9.46
C ALA A 83 6.15 -7.60 9.14
N ARG A 84 5.83 -6.51 8.45
CA ARG A 84 4.45 -6.21 8.01
C ARG A 84 3.94 -7.22 7.00
N TYR A 85 4.77 -7.66 6.06
CA TYR A 85 4.43 -8.72 5.11
C TYR A 85 4.17 -10.05 5.84
N ALA A 86 5.04 -10.45 6.75
CA ALA A 86 4.84 -11.66 7.55
C ALA A 86 3.54 -11.62 8.37
N ALA A 87 3.23 -10.46 8.99
CA ALA A 87 1.99 -10.25 9.72
C ALA A 87 0.75 -10.31 8.80
N THR A 88 0.83 -9.76 7.59
CA THR A 88 -0.23 -9.86 6.59
C THR A 88 -0.51 -11.32 6.24
N LEU A 89 0.53 -12.10 5.91
CA LEU A 89 0.37 -13.52 5.58
C LEU A 89 -0.17 -14.33 6.75
N GLN A 90 0.28 -14.03 7.98
CA GLN A 90 -0.23 -14.71 9.17
C GLN A 90 -1.70 -14.41 9.39
N ALA A 91 -2.11 -13.14 9.29
CA ALA A 91 -3.51 -12.74 9.42
C ALA A 91 -4.42 -13.41 8.37
N MET A 92 -3.93 -13.57 7.13
CA MET A 92 -4.65 -14.29 6.08
C MET A 92 -4.83 -15.77 6.44
N ARG A 93 -3.79 -16.45 6.92
CA ARG A 93 -3.84 -17.86 7.37
C ARG A 93 -4.77 -18.06 8.56
N ASP A 94 -4.79 -17.11 9.49
CA ASP A 94 -5.65 -17.13 10.67
C ASP A 94 -7.11 -16.79 10.34
N GLY A 95 -7.40 -16.42 9.08
CA GLY A 95 -8.73 -16.11 8.62
C GLY A 95 -9.31 -14.82 9.20
N VAL A 96 -8.46 -13.84 9.48
CA VAL A 96 -8.89 -12.50 9.93
C VAL A 96 -9.84 -11.89 8.90
N GLU A 97 -10.98 -11.37 9.37
CA GLU A 97 -12.03 -10.86 8.47
C GLU A 97 -11.61 -9.60 7.73
N ILE A 98 -10.90 -8.69 8.39
CA ILE A 98 -10.41 -7.44 7.80
C ILE A 98 -8.93 -7.26 8.12
N ILE A 99 -8.12 -7.06 7.09
CA ILE A 99 -6.72 -6.65 7.21
C ILE A 99 -6.60 -5.27 6.57
N TYR A 100 -6.26 -4.28 7.37
CA TYR A 100 -6.02 -2.90 6.94
C TYR A 100 -4.53 -2.70 6.68
N GLN A 101 -4.19 -1.96 5.60
CA GLN A 101 -2.83 -1.66 5.17
C GLN A 101 -1.97 -2.94 4.98
N ALA A 102 -2.57 -3.94 4.34
CA ALA A 102 -1.89 -5.20 4.06
C ALA A 102 -0.67 -4.98 3.16
N THR A 103 0.46 -5.53 3.55
CA THR A 103 1.73 -5.37 2.84
C THR A 103 2.07 -6.63 2.07
N PHE A 104 2.41 -6.51 0.78
CA PHE A 104 2.84 -7.58 -0.10
C PHE A 104 4.20 -7.26 -0.69
N VAL A 105 5.12 -8.21 -0.62
CA VAL A 105 6.46 -8.09 -1.20
C VAL A 105 6.76 -9.34 -1.99
N ASP A 106 7.03 -9.17 -3.28
CA ASP A 106 7.54 -10.20 -4.18
C ASP A 106 8.52 -9.52 -5.13
N GLU A 107 9.79 -9.49 -4.74
CA GLU A 107 10.81 -8.70 -5.45
C GLU A 107 10.82 -9.01 -6.96
N PRO A 108 10.77 -8.01 -7.81
CA PRO A 108 10.97 -6.57 -7.56
C PRO A 108 9.69 -5.77 -7.25
N PHE A 109 8.59 -6.40 -6.86
CA PHE A 109 7.30 -5.74 -6.64
C PHE A 109 7.00 -5.54 -5.16
N LEU A 110 6.33 -4.41 -4.88
CA LEU A 110 5.84 -4.04 -3.57
C LEU A 110 4.41 -3.53 -3.74
N GLY A 111 3.49 -4.06 -2.93
CA GLY A 111 2.10 -3.63 -2.92
C GLY A 111 1.60 -3.35 -1.52
N TYR A 112 0.68 -2.40 -1.44
CA TYR A 112 -0.11 -2.15 -0.23
C TYR A 112 -1.57 -2.22 -0.62
N ALA A 113 -2.36 -2.99 0.12
CA ALA A 113 -3.81 -2.99 -0.02
C ALA A 113 -4.43 -2.27 1.18
N ASP A 114 -5.19 -1.20 0.92
CA ASP A 114 -5.82 -0.43 1.99
C ASP A 114 -6.73 -1.32 2.83
N PHE A 115 -7.51 -2.17 2.19
CA PHE A 115 -8.39 -3.11 2.86
C PHE A 115 -8.41 -4.46 2.14
N LEU A 116 -8.13 -5.54 2.88
CA LEU A 116 -8.47 -6.91 2.49
C LEU A 116 -9.63 -7.39 3.33
N ARG A 117 -10.65 -7.92 2.69
CA ARG A 117 -11.79 -8.53 3.34
C ARG A 117 -11.88 -10.00 2.98
N ARG A 118 -11.95 -10.85 4.00
CA ARG A 118 -12.24 -12.27 3.80
C ARG A 118 -13.65 -12.44 3.24
N VAL A 119 -13.79 -13.30 2.27
CA VAL A 119 -15.07 -13.74 1.70
C VAL A 119 -15.16 -15.27 1.79
N ASP A 120 -16.37 -15.77 1.96
CA ASP A 120 -16.60 -17.22 2.09
C ASP A 120 -16.78 -17.92 0.73
N THR A 121 -16.79 -17.14 -0.35
CA THR A 121 -16.94 -17.69 -1.71
C THR A 121 -15.55 -17.99 -2.29
N PRO A 122 -15.23 -19.24 -2.64
CA PRO A 122 -13.97 -19.60 -3.26
C PRO A 122 -13.76 -18.82 -4.57
N SER A 123 -12.51 -18.46 -4.85
CA SER A 123 -12.14 -17.85 -6.12
C SER A 123 -11.70 -18.91 -7.15
N ALA A 124 -11.54 -18.52 -8.42
CA ALA A 124 -10.95 -19.39 -9.43
C ALA A 124 -9.47 -19.74 -9.16
N PHE A 125 -8.82 -19.03 -8.21
CA PHE A 125 -7.43 -19.25 -7.82
C PHE A 125 -7.26 -20.08 -6.53
N GLY A 126 -8.37 -20.61 -5.98
CA GLY A 126 -8.39 -21.38 -4.74
C GLY A 126 -9.05 -20.63 -3.57
N ASP A 127 -8.98 -21.26 -2.40
CA ASP A 127 -9.52 -20.74 -1.14
C ASP A 127 -8.56 -19.74 -0.48
#